data_39c635a45ce9fc44655aae548e5fa8a5
#
_entry.id   39c635a45ce9fc44655aae548e5fa8a5
#
_cell.length_a   1.000
_cell.length_b   1.000
_cell.length_c   1.000
_cell.angle_alpha   90.00
_cell.angle_beta   90.00
_cell.angle_gamma   90.00
#
_symmetry.space_group_name_H-M   'P 1'
#
loop_
_entity.id
_entity.type
_entity.pdbx_description
1 polymer ?
#
loop_
_entity_poly.entity_id
_entity_poly.type
_entity_poly.pdbx_seq_one_letter_code
_entity_poly.pdbx_strand_id
1 'polypeptide(L)'
;LAVLWQSLGAADGWTLSHYGRFFSFTSSANLLATWNSVLVSCLSVILAALIGVPLAFLLSTFDFPGRKACSALVSMPIVLPPLVGVLAFVFLLGESGLVPRGLSNLTGSNSASCALTGIAGVVAVHGYSFSVFFFTFVSSALENRDTSLTEAAASLGAGKWLRLRRVTLPLLMPALVGAAIIVFMTSMASFSAPLLFAGELRVLSVQLYSTRLSGDLRLAAVQSVVLSGVSLAFLFALRYWNNRRRVTMATKGTRGRRRSLPRGLTRWLIPSAGFVVSVIMVLPHLTLVLLSFIKQGTWTFRSDAWFPAVFTVENYRMALSLARPLANSIQMAFFATLGNLVVGVFIGWLLAVKRIRFGNVVDALVMLPWALPGTVVAVNLLTAFSTGNVFSFGQVLAGSVWLLPLAYFVRNLPVVARSAQSAFVQIDPSLEEAARSLGAGWWLRFRRVTLPLIAPGVLGGAMLAFVTALGEFVASVLLWVPANQPISMAIFGEYREYRLEVAAAYGVLLVAFIGLVFFVSRVAFGSKAASEV
;
A
#
# COMPACT_ATOMS: atom_id res chain seq x y z
N LEU A 1 -23.33 -1.58 0.97
CA LEU A 1 -24.80 -1.44 1.11
C LEU A 1 -25.19 -1.10 2.55
N ALA A 2 -24.71 -1.82 3.59
CA ALA A 2 -25.08 -1.55 4.99
C ALA A 2 -24.80 -0.10 5.42
N VAL A 3 -23.64 0.46 5.07
CA VAL A 3 -23.31 1.85 5.39
C VAL A 3 -24.15 2.86 4.58
N LEU A 4 -24.47 2.54 3.32
CA LEU A 4 -25.40 3.38 2.55
C LEU A 4 -26.78 3.40 3.20
N TRP A 5 -27.27 2.25 3.62
CA TRP A 5 -28.51 2.15 4.36
C TRP A 5 -28.46 2.95 5.65
N GLN A 6 -27.39 2.79 6.44
CA GLN A 6 -27.22 3.50 7.71
C GLN A 6 -27.08 5.02 7.53
N SER A 7 -26.46 5.48 6.43
CA SER A 7 -26.30 6.92 6.14
C SER A 7 -27.63 7.62 5.82
N LEU A 8 -28.61 6.85 5.34
CA LEU A 8 -29.94 7.33 4.97
C LEU A 8 -31.02 6.99 6.00
N GLY A 9 -30.70 6.14 6.99
CA GLY A 9 -31.67 5.68 7.98
C GLY A 9 -31.95 6.70 9.09
N ALA A 10 -33.21 6.85 9.45
CA ALA A 10 -33.70 7.56 10.66
C ALA A 10 -34.61 6.63 11.47
N ALA A 11 -34.97 7.07 12.70
CA ALA A 11 -35.93 6.34 13.52
C ALA A 11 -37.28 6.15 12.81
N ASP A 12 -37.70 7.16 12.03
CA ASP A 12 -39.00 7.23 11.38
C ASP A 12 -38.94 7.01 9.86
N GLY A 13 -37.84 6.41 9.31
CA GLY A 13 -37.72 6.13 7.88
C GLY A 13 -36.43 6.66 7.23
N TRP A 14 -36.53 7.12 5.99
CA TRP A 14 -35.38 7.63 5.22
C TRP A 14 -35.20 9.14 5.43
N THR A 15 -33.93 9.58 5.65
CA THR A 15 -33.61 11.00 5.82
C THR A 15 -32.29 11.36 5.16
N LEU A 16 -32.22 12.59 4.63
CA LEU A 16 -30.98 13.22 4.18
C LEU A 16 -30.38 14.18 5.22
N SER A 17 -30.98 14.26 6.43
CA SER A 17 -30.54 15.20 7.47
C SER A 17 -29.06 15.00 7.87
N HIS A 18 -28.57 13.76 7.84
CA HIS A 18 -27.17 13.45 8.14
C HIS A 18 -26.21 13.98 7.06
N TYR A 19 -26.64 13.98 5.79
CA TYR A 19 -25.92 14.64 4.70
C TYR A 19 -25.98 16.17 4.85
N GLY A 20 -27.14 16.71 5.25
CA GLY A 20 -27.26 18.14 5.61
C GLY A 20 -26.28 18.55 6.71
N ARG A 21 -26.13 17.74 7.76
CA ARG A 21 -25.11 17.96 8.81
C ARG A 21 -23.69 17.87 8.29
N PHE A 22 -23.39 16.94 7.38
CA PHE A 22 -22.07 16.81 6.77
C PHE A 22 -21.71 18.02 5.90
N PHE A 23 -22.64 18.51 5.07
CA PHE A 23 -22.43 19.63 4.16
C PHE A 23 -22.77 21.01 4.77
N SER A 24 -23.14 21.08 6.05
CA SER A 24 -23.45 22.35 6.68
C SER A 24 -22.20 23.22 6.86
N PHE A 25 -22.30 24.46 6.41
CA PHE A 25 -21.23 25.45 6.57
C PHE A 25 -21.00 25.87 8.03
N THR A 26 -21.98 25.70 8.89
CA THR A 26 -21.87 25.94 10.35
C THR A 26 -20.97 24.91 11.05
N SER A 27 -20.78 23.71 10.45
CA SER A 27 -19.86 22.67 10.90
C SER A 27 -18.84 22.37 9.81
N SER A 28 -17.95 23.34 9.53
CA SER A 28 -16.97 23.28 8.44
C SER A 28 -15.94 22.12 8.56
N ALA A 29 -15.90 21.45 9.74
CA ALA A 29 -14.90 20.41 10.03
C ALA A 29 -14.91 19.25 9.00
N ASN A 30 -16.08 18.78 8.56
CA ASN A 30 -16.18 17.68 7.61
C ASN A 30 -15.77 18.11 6.18
N LEU A 31 -16.18 19.30 5.76
CA LEU A 31 -15.81 19.86 4.46
C LEU A 31 -14.31 20.15 4.41
N LEU A 32 -13.75 20.73 5.48
CA LEU A 32 -12.33 20.99 5.62
C LEU A 32 -11.53 19.67 5.60
N ALA A 33 -11.97 18.65 6.33
CA ALA A 33 -11.35 17.35 6.35
C ALA A 33 -11.38 16.67 4.95
N THR A 34 -12.48 16.84 4.21
CA THR A 34 -12.59 16.35 2.83
C THR A 34 -11.63 17.08 1.90
N TRP A 35 -11.61 18.41 1.98
CA TRP A 35 -10.69 19.24 1.19
C TRP A 35 -9.23 18.91 1.48
N ASN A 36 -8.85 18.82 2.76
CA ASN A 36 -7.51 18.45 3.17
C ASN A 36 -7.11 17.07 2.67
N SER A 37 -8.03 16.09 2.69
CA SER A 37 -7.78 14.75 2.15
C SER A 37 -7.48 14.79 0.65
N VAL A 38 -8.25 15.56 -0.12
CA VAL A 38 -8.00 15.74 -1.56
C VAL A 38 -6.69 16.46 -1.81
N LEU A 39 -6.43 17.56 -1.09
CA LEU A 39 -5.20 18.34 -1.22
C LEU A 39 -3.95 17.49 -0.92
N VAL A 40 -3.94 16.81 0.23
CA VAL A 40 -2.85 15.89 0.62
C VAL A 40 -2.65 14.82 -0.44
N SER A 41 -3.73 14.24 -0.97
CA SER A 41 -3.64 13.19 -1.99
C SER A 41 -3.09 13.71 -3.31
N CYS A 42 -3.50 14.89 -3.76
CA CYS A 42 -2.94 15.53 -4.96
C CYS A 42 -1.45 15.86 -4.79
N LEU A 43 -1.08 16.46 -3.65
CA LEU A 43 0.32 16.78 -3.35
C LEU A 43 1.17 15.50 -3.25
N SER A 44 0.63 14.44 -2.67
CA SER A 44 1.29 13.13 -2.58
C SER A 44 1.53 12.52 -3.96
N VAL A 45 0.57 12.61 -4.89
CA VAL A 45 0.75 12.16 -6.29
C VAL A 45 1.89 12.94 -6.95
N ILE A 46 1.92 14.26 -6.79
CA ILE A 46 2.95 15.12 -7.38
C ILE A 46 4.32 14.75 -6.81
N LEU A 47 4.47 14.67 -5.48
CA LEU A 47 5.75 14.38 -4.85
C LEU A 47 6.22 12.95 -5.16
N ALA A 48 5.33 11.97 -5.12
CA ALA A 48 5.66 10.58 -5.49
C ALA A 48 6.11 10.47 -6.95
N ALA A 49 5.48 11.22 -7.87
CA ALA A 49 5.90 11.28 -9.26
C ALA A 49 7.27 11.96 -9.43
N LEU A 50 7.50 13.07 -8.70
CA LEU A 50 8.79 13.80 -8.73
C LEU A 50 9.95 12.93 -8.22
N ILE A 51 9.71 11.98 -7.34
CA ILE A 51 10.72 11.04 -6.86
C ILE A 51 10.79 9.82 -7.78
N GLY A 52 9.67 9.15 -8.02
CA GLY A 52 9.64 7.83 -8.69
C GLY A 52 9.94 7.88 -10.17
N VAL A 53 9.49 8.92 -10.90
CA VAL A 53 9.70 9.00 -12.35
C VAL A 53 11.18 9.23 -12.71
N PRO A 54 11.91 10.18 -12.09
CA PRO A 54 13.35 10.33 -12.36
C PRO A 54 14.15 9.08 -12.02
N LEU A 55 13.80 8.39 -10.92
CA LEU A 55 14.43 7.13 -10.54
C LEU A 55 14.19 6.01 -11.57
N ALA A 56 12.96 5.92 -12.09
CA ALA A 56 12.64 4.99 -13.16
C ALA A 56 13.48 5.26 -14.42
N PHE A 57 13.59 6.54 -14.83
CA PHE A 57 14.45 6.92 -15.96
C PHE A 57 15.92 6.59 -15.71
N LEU A 58 16.44 6.90 -14.52
CA LEU A 58 17.84 6.68 -14.15
C LEU A 58 18.19 5.18 -14.21
N LEU A 59 17.40 4.36 -13.52
CA LEU A 59 17.69 2.94 -13.33
C LEU A 59 17.27 2.06 -14.53
N SER A 60 16.31 2.49 -15.37
CA SER A 60 15.90 1.73 -16.56
C SER A 60 16.68 2.13 -17.82
N THR A 61 17.24 3.34 -17.91
CA THR A 61 17.92 3.80 -19.12
C THR A 61 19.40 3.44 -19.13
N PHE A 62 20.09 3.52 -17.99
CA PHE A 62 21.53 3.32 -17.90
C PHE A 62 21.90 1.98 -17.29
N ASP A 63 22.98 1.37 -17.80
CA ASP A 63 23.58 0.20 -17.21
C ASP A 63 24.87 0.59 -16.48
N PHE A 64 24.94 0.25 -15.17
CA PHE A 64 26.10 0.57 -14.31
C PHE A 64 26.24 -0.46 -13.19
N PRO A 65 27.46 -0.65 -12.64
CA PRO A 65 27.70 -1.54 -11.51
C PRO A 65 26.83 -1.16 -10.31
N GLY A 66 26.17 -2.16 -9.67
CA GLY A 66 25.29 -1.92 -8.52
C GLY A 66 23.85 -1.51 -8.87
N ARG A 67 23.51 -1.28 -10.15
CA ARG A 67 22.17 -0.87 -10.56
C ARG A 67 21.04 -1.78 -10.02
N LYS A 68 21.23 -3.10 -10.06
CA LYS A 68 20.23 -4.06 -9.54
C LYS A 68 20.02 -3.88 -8.03
N ALA A 69 21.08 -3.64 -7.27
CA ALA A 69 21.00 -3.34 -5.85
C ALA A 69 20.27 -2.01 -5.61
N CYS A 70 20.61 -0.95 -6.36
CA CYS A 70 19.88 0.33 -6.30
C CYS A 70 18.38 0.14 -6.59
N SER A 71 18.02 -0.63 -7.62
CA SER A 71 16.62 -0.91 -7.94
C SER A 71 15.89 -1.64 -6.82
N ALA A 72 16.53 -2.62 -6.19
CA ALA A 72 15.97 -3.32 -5.04
C ALA A 72 15.79 -2.37 -3.83
N LEU A 73 16.78 -1.54 -3.53
CA LEU A 73 16.71 -0.57 -2.43
C LEU A 73 15.63 0.50 -2.65
N VAL A 74 15.47 0.99 -3.88
CA VAL A 74 14.38 1.93 -4.24
C VAL A 74 12.99 1.30 -4.07
N SER A 75 12.88 -0.02 -4.17
CA SER A 75 11.61 -0.72 -3.95
C SER A 75 11.34 -1.07 -2.48
N MET A 76 12.31 -0.88 -1.56
CA MET A 76 12.14 -1.21 -0.14
C MET A 76 10.97 -0.52 0.57
N PRO A 77 10.58 0.74 0.25
CA PRO A 77 9.46 1.38 0.94
C PRO A 77 8.15 0.58 0.92
N ILE A 78 7.91 -0.28 -0.09
CA ILE A 78 6.71 -1.11 -0.17
C ILE A 78 6.69 -2.24 0.89
N VAL A 79 7.85 -2.61 1.42
CA VAL A 79 7.98 -3.70 2.41
C VAL A 79 7.60 -3.23 3.82
N LEU A 80 7.70 -1.92 4.10
CA LEU A 80 7.33 -1.38 5.39
C LEU A 80 5.80 -1.37 5.57
N PRO A 81 5.27 -2.03 6.61
CA PRO A 81 3.89 -1.83 7.01
C PRO A 81 3.59 -0.33 7.23
N PRO A 82 2.42 0.18 6.81
CA PRO A 82 2.14 1.62 6.81
C PRO A 82 2.39 2.31 8.15
N LEU A 83 1.95 1.71 9.27
CA LEU A 83 2.17 2.27 10.61
C LEU A 83 3.65 2.32 10.97
N VAL A 84 4.40 1.26 10.69
CA VAL A 84 5.84 1.14 10.99
C VAL A 84 6.64 2.15 10.17
N GLY A 85 6.28 2.32 8.90
CA GLY A 85 6.87 3.33 8.04
C GLY A 85 6.67 4.75 8.57
N VAL A 86 5.45 5.08 9.00
CA VAL A 86 5.15 6.40 9.59
C VAL A 86 5.95 6.61 10.88
N LEU A 87 6.04 5.62 11.75
CA LEU A 87 6.83 5.69 12.98
C LEU A 87 8.31 5.99 12.71
N ALA A 88 8.89 5.32 11.69
CA ALA A 88 10.25 5.59 11.25
C ALA A 88 10.44 7.05 10.81
N PHE A 89 9.44 7.63 10.13
CA PHE A 89 9.47 9.04 9.73
C PHE A 89 9.26 10.01 10.88
N VAL A 90 8.41 9.70 11.86
CA VAL A 90 8.27 10.51 13.09
C VAL A 90 9.62 10.65 13.79
N PHE A 91 10.38 9.55 13.87
CA PHE A 91 11.71 9.58 14.47
C PHE A 91 12.79 10.20 13.58
N LEU A 92 12.62 10.15 12.26
CA LEU A 92 13.57 10.76 11.32
C LEU A 92 13.36 12.26 11.17
N LEU A 93 12.12 12.71 10.99
CA LEU A 93 11.75 14.07 10.56
C LEU A 93 10.79 14.81 11.52
N GLY A 94 10.25 14.14 12.54
CA GLY A 94 9.39 14.76 13.55
C GLY A 94 10.15 15.71 14.48
N GLU A 95 9.46 16.39 15.38
CA GLU A 95 10.04 17.43 16.27
C GLU A 95 11.25 16.95 17.07
N SER A 96 11.23 15.72 17.56
CA SER A 96 12.35 15.08 18.26
C SER A 96 13.19 14.18 17.34
N GLY A 97 13.07 14.35 16.02
CA GLY A 97 13.71 13.50 15.03
C GLY A 97 15.20 13.74 14.85
N LEU A 98 15.90 12.75 14.27
CA LEU A 98 17.33 12.81 14.01
C LEU A 98 17.72 13.99 13.12
N VAL A 99 16.98 14.21 12.02
CA VAL A 99 17.30 15.27 11.05
C VAL A 99 17.07 16.66 11.63
N PRO A 100 15.91 16.99 12.24
CA PRO A 100 15.71 18.29 12.87
C PRO A 100 16.73 18.60 13.98
N ARG A 101 17.10 17.62 14.80
CA ARG A 101 18.14 17.81 15.83
C ARG A 101 19.53 18.03 15.24
N GLY A 102 19.88 17.27 14.19
CA GLY A 102 21.15 17.48 13.48
C GLY A 102 21.23 18.88 12.87
N LEU A 103 20.15 19.35 12.21
CA LEU A 103 20.07 20.70 11.66
C LEU A 103 20.12 21.77 12.76
N SER A 104 19.39 21.57 13.85
CA SER A 104 19.38 22.48 15.00
C SER A 104 20.81 22.68 15.56
N ASN A 105 21.56 21.61 15.73
CA ASN A 105 22.95 21.69 16.21
C ASN A 105 23.91 22.39 15.22
N LEU A 106 23.63 22.28 13.91
CA LEU A 106 24.43 22.94 12.87
C LEU A 106 24.09 24.43 12.70
N THR A 107 22.82 24.78 12.85
CA THR A 107 22.33 26.14 12.55
C THR A 107 22.11 26.99 13.80
N GLY A 108 22.13 26.40 14.99
CA GLY A 108 21.75 27.06 16.25
C GLY A 108 20.26 27.37 16.37
N SER A 109 19.41 26.88 15.44
CA SER A 109 17.95 27.10 15.44
C SER A 109 17.24 26.05 16.28
N ASN A 110 15.98 26.32 16.67
CA ASN A 110 15.19 25.34 17.43
C ASN A 110 14.87 24.12 16.54
N SER A 111 15.04 22.89 17.05
CA SER A 111 14.74 21.64 16.32
C SER A 111 13.29 21.56 15.85
N ALA A 112 12.33 22.09 16.60
CA ALA A 112 10.93 22.15 16.22
C ALA A 112 10.69 22.96 14.94
N SER A 113 11.49 24.00 14.68
CA SER A 113 11.40 24.83 13.45
C SER A 113 11.87 24.08 12.21
N CYS A 114 12.68 23.02 12.38
CA CYS A 114 13.19 22.20 11.28
C CYS A 114 12.37 20.90 11.08
N ALA A 115 11.38 20.65 11.94
CA ALA A 115 10.56 19.45 11.88
C ALA A 115 9.53 19.50 10.75
N LEU A 116 9.31 18.37 10.11
CA LEU A 116 8.19 18.21 9.19
C LEU A 116 6.95 17.74 9.96
N THR A 117 5.92 18.60 10.01
CA THR A 117 4.63 18.33 10.67
C THR A 117 3.48 18.72 9.76
N GLY A 118 2.25 18.37 10.14
CA GLY A 118 1.06 18.74 9.40
C GLY A 118 1.02 18.18 7.97
N ILE A 119 0.59 19.00 7.02
CA ILE A 119 0.49 18.62 5.59
C ILE A 119 1.85 18.21 5.05
N ALA A 120 2.92 18.95 5.34
CA ALA A 120 4.25 18.68 4.82
C ALA A 120 4.77 17.31 5.29
N GLY A 121 4.60 16.98 6.56
CA GLY A 121 4.98 15.68 7.11
C GLY A 121 4.22 14.52 6.47
N VAL A 122 2.89 14.64 6.35
CA VAL A 122 2.07 13.59 5.71
C VAL A 122 2.44 13.41 4.24
N VAL A 123 2.61 14.52 3.48
CA VAL A 123 2.99 14.48 2.06
C VAL A 123 4.39 13.91 1.88
N ALA A 124 5.34 14.20 2.77
CA ALA A 124 6.70 13.63 2.73
C ALA A 124 6.67 12.10 2.91
N VAL A 125 5.93 11.60 3.90
CA VAL A 125 5.74 10.15 4.12
C VAL A 125 5.10 9.49 2.91
N HIS A 126 4.03 10.07 2.37
CA HIS A 126 3.34 9.55 1.19
C HIS A 126 4.22 9.62 -0.06
N GLY A 127 4.91 10.74 -0.29
CA GLY A 127 5.80 10.91 -1.43
C GLY A 127 6.89 9.86 -1.45
N TYR A 128 7.50 9.60 -0.30
CA TYR A 128 8.46 8.52 -0.13
C TYR A 128 7.82 7.13 -0.36
N SER A 129 6.80 6.79 0.42
CA SER A 129 6.22 5.43 0.41
C SER A 129 5.59 5.07 -0.93
N PHE A 130 4.94 6.03 -1.59
CA PHE A 130 4.21 5.79 -2.84
C PHE A 130 5.02 6.07 -4.10
N SER A 131 6.23 6.63 -4.00
CA SER A 131 7.15 6.80 -5.14
C SER A 131 7.46 5.48 -5.85
N VAL A 132 7.42 4.38 -5.11
CA VAL A 132 7.64 3.02 -5.64
C VAL A 132 6.62 2.66 -6.71
N PHE A 133 5.37 3.11 -6.61
CA PHE A 133 4.37 2.85 -7.65
C PHE A 133 4.74 3.55 -8.97
N PHE A 134 5.15 4.83 -8.93
CA PHE A 134 5.64 5.51 -10.12
C PHE A 134 6.91 4.86 -10.66
N PHE A 135 7.85 4.52 -9.78
CA PHE A 135 9.08 3.82 -10.16
C PHE A 135 8.78 2.51 -10.90
N THR A 136 7.93 1.65 -10.35
CA THR A 136 7.63 0.33 -10.90
C THR A 136 6.87 0.42 -12.22
N PHE A 137 5.80 1.23 -12.27
CA PHE A 137 4.98 1.37 -13.49
C PHE A 137 5.76 2.00 -14.63
N VAL A 138 6.52 3.07 -14.36
CA VAL A 138 7.30 3.76 -15.38
C VAL A 138 8.50 2.94 -15.81
N SER A 139 9.20 2.22 -14.90
CA SER A 139 10.29 1.31 -15.25
C SER A 139 9.81 0.20 -16.17
N SER A 140 8.70 -0.45 -15.83
CA SER A 140 8.08 -1.48 -16.67
C SER A 140 7.72 -0.93 -18.06
N ALA A 141 7.11 0.25 -18.13
CA ALA A 141 6.77 0.89 -19.40
C ALA A 141 8.01 1.28 -20.23
N LEU A 142 9.09 1.75 -19.58
CA LEU A 142 10.37 2.07 -20.23
C LEU A 142 11.08 0.84 -20.77
N GLU A 143 11.03 -0.29 -20.05
CA GLU A 143 11.66 -1.54 -20.46
C GLU A 143 10.91 -2.25 -21.59
N ASN A 144 9.58 -2.09 -21.65
CA ASN A 144 8.73 -2.71 -22.68
C ASN A 144 8.44 -1.78 -23.89
N ARG A 145 8.99 -0.55 -23.91
CA ARG A 145 8.77 0.37 -25.04
C ARG A 145 9.53 -0.05 -26.28
N ASP A 146 8.93 0.17 -27.45
CA ASP A 146 9.63 0.11 -28.72
C ASP A 146 10.57 1.32 -28.88
N THR A 147 11.87 1.06 -29.05
CA THR A 147 12.88 2.14 -29.25
C THR A 147 12.90 2.68 -30.65
N SER A 148 12.34 1.96 -31.63
CA SER A 148 12.33 2.37 -33.04
C SER A 148 11.70 3.74 -33.25
N LEU A 149 10.62 4.06 -32.52
CA LEU A 149 9.97 5.38 -32.59
C LEU A 149 10.89 6.54 -32.11
N THR A 150 11.66 6.29 -31.06
CA THR A 150 12.61 7.29 -30.55
C THR A 150 13.85 7.42 -31.44
N GLU A 151 14.24 6.35 -32.11
CA GLU A 151 15.34 6.33 -33.09
C GLU A 151 14.92 6.99 -34.40
N ALA A 152 13.73 6.69 -34.93
CA ALA A 152 13.18 7.36 -36.09
C ALA A 152 13.05 8.89 -35.87
N ALA A 153 12.55 9.31 -34.70
CA ALA A 153 12.52 10.72 -34.37
C ALA A 153 13.92 11.35 -34.28
N ALA A 154 14.93 10.58 -33.83
CA ALA A 154 16.31 11.05 -33.81
C ALA A 154 16.88 11.20 -35.23
N SER A 155 16.59 10.26 -36.13
CA SER A 155 17.01 10.30 -37.54
C SER A 155 16.37 11.48 -38.29
N LEU A 156 15.18 11.92 -37.87
CA LEU A 156 14.51 13.12 -38.35
C LEU A 156 15.04 14.44 -37.71
N GLY A 157 16.15 14.38 -36.94
CA GLY A 157 16.77 15.55 -36.33
C GLY A 157 16.10 16.01 -35.01
N ALA A 158 15.14 15.26 -34.42
CA ALA A 158 14.50 15.65 -33.18
C ALA A 158 15.49 15.62 -32.00
N GLY A 159 15.68 16.76 -31.34
CA GLY A 159 16.51 16.90 -30.14
C GLY A 159 15.97 16.08 -28.95
N LYS A 160 16.81 15.85 -27.93
CA LYS A 160 16.47 15.02 -26.75
C LYS A 160 15.19 15.46 -26.06
N TRP A 161 14.99 16.78 -25.88
CA TRP A 161 13.80 17.35 -25.24
C TRP A 161 12.53 17.14 -26.06
N LEU A 162 12.62 17.32 -27.39
CA LEU A 162 11.48 17.11 -28.29
C LEU A 162 11.04 15.65 -28.31
N ARG A 163 12.00 14.72 -28.35
CA ARG A 163 11.74 13.28 -28.25
C ARG A 163 11.12 12.89 -26.91
N LEU A 164 11.61 13.45 -25.79
CA LEU A 164 11.02 13.22 -24.48
C LEU A 164 9.55 13.68 -24.45
N ARG A 165 9.29 14.92 -24.89
CA ARG A 165 7.95 15.54 -24.79
C ARG A 165 6.95 14.97 -25.79
N ARG A 166 7.34 14.69 -27.05
CA ARG A 166 6.43 14.27 -28.12
C ARG A 166 6.37 12.77 -28.38
N VAL A 167 7.34 12.00 -27.93
CA VAL A 167 7.39 10.55 -28.14
C VAL A 167 7.34 9.80 -26.81
N THR A 168 8.35 9.99 -25.95
CA THR A 168 8.49 9.18 -24.73
C THR A 168 7.38 9.46 -23.73
N LEU A 169 7.09 10.72 -23.41
CA LEU A 169 6.08 11.07 -22.40
C LEU A 169 4.66 10.63 -22.80
N PRO A 170 4.17 10.81 -24.05
CA PRO A 170 2.89 10.27 -24.47
C PRO A 170 2.80 8.74 -24.36
N LEU A 171 3.88 8.01 -24.68
CA LEU A 171 3.92 6.55 -24.53
C LEU A 171 3.90 6.10 -23.06
N LEU A 172 4.42 6.92 -22.14
CA LEU A 172 4.41 6.64 -20.71
C LEU A 172 3.10 7.06 -20.01
N MET A 173 2.22 7.83 -20.68
CA MET A 173 0.99 8.35 -20.07
C MET A 173 0.11 7.29 -19.43
N PRO A 174 -0.11 6.09 -20.03
CA PRO A 174 -0.90 5.06 -19.37
C PRO A 174 -0.29 4.56 -18.05
N ALA A 175 1.03 4.43 -18.00
CA ALA A 175 1.77 4.03 -16.79
C ALA A 175 1.73 5.13 -15.73
N LEU A 176 1.93 6.40 -16.12
CA LEU A 176 1.84 7.55 -15.23
C LEU A 176 0.45 7.72 -14.62
N VAL A 177 -0.60 7.59 -15.45
CA VAL A 177 -1.99 7.68 -14.99
C VAL A 177 -2.33 6.49 -14.08
N GLY A 178 -1.90 5.28 -14.44
CA GLY A 178 -2.09 4.09 -13.60
C GLY A 178 -1.46 4.26 -12.20
N ALA A 179 -0.21 4.72 -12.14
CA ALA A 179 0.47 5.01 -10.88
C ALA A 179 -0.23 6.14 -10.11
N ALA A 180 -0.64 7.24 -10.78
CA ALA A 180 -1.34 8.36 -10.15
C ALA A 180 -2.67 7.94 -9.52
N ILE A 181 -3.45 7.06 -10.18
CA ILE A 181 -4.69 6.51 -9.62
C ILE A 181 -4.40 5.76 -8.33
N ILE A 182 -3.42 4.85 -8.34
CA ILE A 182 -3.09 4.04 -7.16
C ILE A 182 -2.62 4.94 -6.02
N VAL A 183 -1.71 5.88 -6.29
CA VAL A 183 -1.17 6.79 -5.27
C VAL A 183 -2.27 7.67 -4.69
N PHE A 184 -3.15 8.25 -5.51
CA PHE A 184 -4.25 9.07 -5.03
C PHE A 184 -5.20 8.27 -4.13
N MET A 185 -5.63 7.09 -4.59
CA MET A 185 -6.56 6.24 -3.83
C MET A 185 -5.93 5.76 -2.51
N THR A 186 -4.65 5.37 -2.53
CA THR A 186 -3.93 4.93 -1.33
C THR A 186 -3.73 6.10 -0.36
N SER A 187 -3.45 7.30 -0.86
CA SER A 187 -3.32 8.51 -0.05
C SER A 187 -4.65 8.94 0.57
N MET A 188 -5.76 8.93 -0.20
CA MET A 188 -7.12 9.15 0.32
C MET A 188 -7.52 8.14 1.39
N ALA A 189 -7.09 6.89 1.24
CA ALA A 189 -7.33 5.82 2.19
C ALA A 189 -6.36 5.84 3.38
N SER A 190 -5.32 6.66 3.34
CA SER A 190 -4.29 6.70 4.39
C SER A 190 -4.88 7.18 5.70
N PHE A 191 -4.54 6.44 6.76
CA PHE A 191 -4.96 6.73 8.11
C PHE A 191 -3.76 6.95 9.03
N SER A 192 -2.73 6.08 8.92
CA SER A 192 -1.57 6.08 9.84
C SER A 192 -0.77 7.39 9.78
N ALA A 193 -0.46 7.88 8.57
CA ALA A 193 0.35 9.08 8.43
C ALA A 193 -0.38 10.33 8.93
N PRO A 194 -1.65 10.59 8.57
CA PRO A 194 -2.40 11.68 9.17
C PRO A 194 -2.60 11.54 10.68
N LEU A 195 -2.83 10.32 11.18
CA LEU A 195 -3.06 10.11 12.62
C LEU A 195 -1.83 10.47 13.47
N LEU A 196 -0.63 10.16 12.98
CA LEU A 196 0.62 10.31 13.75
C LEU A 196 1.39 11.60 13.43
N PHE A 197 1.24 12.15 12.22
CA PHE A 197 2.06 13.25 11.72
C PHE A 197 1.31 14.56 11.53
N ALA A 198 -0.03 14.48 11.39
CA ALA A 198 -0.80 15.64 10.96
C ALA A 198 -1.01 16.71 12.05
N GLY A 199 -0.82 16.39 13.34
CA GLY A 199 -1.13 17.30 14.42
C GLY A 199 -2.60 17.76 14.37
N GLU A 200 -2.82 19.05 14.16
CA GLU A 200 -4.15 19.66 14.04
C GLU A 200 -4.81 19.46 12.66
N LEU A 201 -4.10 18.88 11.66
CA LEU A 201 -4.63 18.68 10.32
C LEU A 201 -5.71 17.59 10.33
N ARG A 202 -6.94 18.00 10.07
CA ARG A 202 -8.07 17.08 9.94
C ARG A 202 -8.16 16.55 8.51
N VAL A 203 -8.11 15.23 8.36
CA VAL A 203 -8.42 14.50 7.13
C VAL A 203 -9.60 13.57 7.35
N LEU A 204 -10.33 13.27 6.28
CA LEU A 204 -11.63 12.60 6.39
C LEU A 204 -11.52 11.18 6.97
N SER A 205 -10.42 10.45 6.72
CA SER A 205 -10.18 9.12 7.28
C SER A 205 -10.02 9.15 8.81
N VAL A 206 -9.32 10.15 9.37
CA VAL A 206 -9.15 10.34 10.82
C VAL A 206 -10.41 10.92 11.43
N GLN A 207 -11.08 11.86 10.74
CA GLN A 207 -12.36 12.42 11.19
C GLN A 207 -13.44 11.34 11.33
N LEU A 208 -13.52 10.42 10.38
CA LEU A 208 -14.41 9.25 10.43
C LEU A 208 -14.14 8.38 11.66
N TYR A 209 -12.89 8.11 11.97
CA TYR A 209 -12.48 7.36 13.15
C TYR A 209 -12.93 8.08 14.44
N SER A 210 -12.65 9.38 14.57
CA SER A 210 -13.04 10.18 15.73
C SER A 210 -14.56 10.24 15.89
N THR A 211 -15.31 10.46 14.79
CA THR A 211 -16.78 10.46 14.79
C THR A 211 -17.34 9.10 15.22
N ARG A 212 -16.70 8.00 14.80
CA ARG A 212 -17.10 6.65 15.20
C ARG A 212 -16.88 6.42 16.70
N LEU A 213 -15.75 6.89 17.24
CA LEU A 213 -15.44 6.77 18.67
C LEU A 213 -16.38 7.62 19.55
N SER A 214 -16.85 8.77 19.04
CA SER A 214 -17.84 9.60 19.73
C SER A 214 -19.28 9.04 19.65
N GLY A 215 -19.48 7.89 18.99
CA GLY A 215 -20.77 7.19 18.96
C GLY A 215 -21.75 7.66 17.87
N ASP A 216 -21.41 8.69 17.06
CA ASP A 216 -22.26 9.13 15.95
C ASP A 216 -22.09 8.25 14.71
N LEU A 217 -22.73 7.06 14.76
CA LEU A 217 -22.60 6.03 13.72
C LEU A 217 -23.16 6.48 12.38
N ARG A 218 -24.18 7.34 12.39
CA ARG A 218 -24.86 7.81 11.17
C ARG A 218 -23.99 8.81 10.42
N LEU A 219 -23.40 9.76 11.12
CA LEU A 219 -22.45 10.70 10.52
C LEU A 219 -21.19 9.98 10.04
N ALA A 220 -20.66 8.99 10.78
CA ALA A 220 -19.56 8.15 10.35
C ALA A 220 -19.90 7.36 9.07
N ALA A 221 -21.14 6.91 8.92
CA ALA A 221 -21.62 6.28 7.69
C ALA A 221 -21.62 7.27 6.51
N VAL A 222 -22.11 8.51 6.69
CA VAL A 222 -22.04 9.56 5.66
C VAL A 222 -20.60 9.87 5.27
N GLN A 223 -19.71 10.06 6.26
CA GLN A 223 -18.27 10.28 6.01
C GLN A 223 -17.65 9.13 5.19
N SER A 224 -18.03 7.88 5.48
CA SER A 224 -17.60 6.70 4.73
C SER A 224 -18.07 6.74 3.27
N VAL A 225 -19.32 7.13 3.03
CA VAL A 225 -19.90 7.25 1.68
C VAL A 225 -19.19 8.36 0.90
N VAL A 226 -18.99 9.53 1.52
CA VAL A 226 -18.30 10.66 0.86
C VAL A 226 -16.85 10.31 0.54
N LEU A 227 -16.12 9.71 1.49
CA LEU A 227 -14.72 9.29 1.27
C LEU A 227 -14.60 8.30 0.11
N SER A 228 -15.51 7.32 0.05
CA SER A 228 -15.58 6.35 -1.06
C SER A 228 -15.95 7.04 -2.37
N GLY A 229 -16.94 7.92 -2.34
CA GLY A 229 -17.44 8.66 -3.51
C GLY A 229 -16.34 9.52 -4.15
N VAL A 230 -15.57 10.26 -3.34
CA VAL A 230 -14.43 11.06 -3.84
C VAL A 230 -13.36 10.17 -4.45
N SER A 231 -13.00 9.06 -3.79
CA SER A 231 -11.99 8.11 -4.30
C SER A 231 -12.42 7.50 -5.63
N LEU A 232 -13.67 7.06 -5.74
CA LEU A 232 -14.23 6.47 -6.97
C LEU A 232 -14.39 7.52 -8.08
N ALA A 233 -14.82 8.74 -7.74
CA ALA A 233 -14.93 9.82 -8.71
C ALA A 233 -13.59 10.13 -9.38
N PHE A 234 -12.51 10.18 -8.59
CA PHE A 234 -11.16 10.37 -9.11
C PHE A 234 -10.71 9.20 -10.00
N LEU A 235 -10.98 7.96 -9.57
CA LEU A 235 -10.70 6.75 -10.36
C LEU A 235 -11.38 6.83 -11.73
N PHE A 236 -12.68 7.12 -11.75
CA PHE A 236 -13.43 7.18 -13.00
C PHE A 236 -13.01 8.35 -13.89
N ALA A 237 -12.74 9.52 -13.30
CA ALA A 237 -12.28 10.70 -14.05
C ALA A 237 -10.95 10.42 -14.78
N LEU A 238 -9.97 9.84 -14.08
CA LEU A 238 -8.68 9.51 -14.70
C LEU A 238 -8.78 8.35 -15.71
N ARG A 239 -9.60 7.31 -15.43
CA ARG A 239 -9.85 6.23 -16.40
C ARG A 239 -10.50 6.74 -17.67
N TYR A 240 -11.52 7.60 -17.54
CA TYR A 240 -12.18 8.22 -18.68
C TYR A 240 -11.21 9.05 -19.52
N TRP A 241 -10.41 9.87 -18.87
CA TRP A 241 -9.40 10.69 -19.54
C TRP A 241 -8.35 9.84 -20.26
N ASN A 242 -7.84 8.78 -19.60
CA ASN A 242 -6.86 7.86 -20.18
C ASN A 242 -7.43 7.07 -21.38
N ASN A 243 -8.69 6.63 -21.30
CA ASN A 243 -9.33 5.90 -22.37
C ASN A 243 -9.53 6.74 -23.65
N ARG A 244 -9.73 8.06 -23.51
CA ARG A 244 -9.82 8.97 -24.66
C ARG A 244 -8.48 9.18 -25.39
N ARG A 245 -7.37 8.90 -24.73
CA ARG A 245 -6.00 9.09 -25.25
C ARG A 245 -5.27 7.77 -25.48
N ARG A 246 -5.99 6.69 -25.78
CA ARG A 246 -5.37 5.38 -26.01
C ARG A 246 -4.33 5.46 -27.12
N VAL A 247 -3.06 5.48 -26.73
CA VAL A 247 -1.94 5.15 -27.60
C VAL A 247 -1.76 3.64 -27.47
N THR A 248 -2.15 2.88 -28.52
CA THR A 248 -1.89 1.44 -28.57
C THR A 248 -0.39 1.24 -28.61
N MET A 249 0.19 0.71 -27.55
CA MET A 249 1.58 0.24 -27.58
C MET A 249 1.63 -0.95 -28.54
N ALA A 250 2.31 -0.79 -29.67
CA ALA A 250 2.63 -1.91 -30.53
C ALA A 250 3.64 -2.80 -29.77
N THR A 251 3.18 -3.98 -29.34
CA THR A 251 3.99 -4.96 -28.57
C THR A 251 5.03 -5.69 -29.43
N LYS A 252 5.19 -5.34 -30.72
CA LYS A 252 6.05 -6.04 -31.68
C LYS A 252 7.38 -5.32 -31.99
N GLY A 253 7.85 -4.42 -31.13
CA GLY A 253 9.13 -3.73 -31.32
C GLY A 253 10.31 -4.42 -30.64
N THR A 254 11.52 -4.06 -31.05
CA THR A 254 12.75 -4.48 -30.38
C THR A 254 12.84 -3.84 -28.99
N ARG A 255 12.96 -4.67 -27.96
CA ARG A 255 13.22 -4.19 -26.58
C ARG A 255 14.48 -3.34 -26.58
N GLY A 256 14.39 -2.13 -26.06
CA GLY A 256 15.52 -1.23 -26.00
C GLY A 256 16.65 -1.76 -25.13
N ARG A 257 17.85 -1.87 -25.73
CA ARG A 257 19.06 -2.17 -24.97
C ARG A 257 19.38 -0.99 -24.07
N ARG A 258 19.69 -1.23 -22.80
CA ARG A 258 20.15 -0.20 -21.88
C ARG A 258 21.40 0.49 -22.42
N ARG A 259 21.51 1.79 -22.20
CA ARG A 259 22.64 2.57 -22.70
C ARG A 259 23.83 2.38 -21.77
N SER A 260 25.02 2.19 -22.36
CA SER A 260 26.27 2.33 -21.61
C SER A 260 26.41 3.75 -21.05
N LEU A 261 27.14 3.87 -19.96
CA LEU A 261 27.40 5.19 -19.35
C LEU A 261 28.11 6.12 -20.32
N PRO A 262 27.68 7.38 -20.40
CA PRO A 262 28.40 8.41 -21.19
C PRO A 262 29.83 8.57 -20.68
N ARG A 263 30.74 9.04 -21.56
CA ARG A 263 32.11 9.36 -21.19
C ARG A 263 32.17 10.68 -20.40
N GLY A 264 33.20 10.87 -19.58
CA GLY A 264 33.41 12.10 -18.81
C GLY A 264 32.75 12.05 -17.42
N LEU A 265 32.47 13.21 -16.84
CA LEU A 265 31.95 13.38 -15.46
C LEU A 265 30.62 12.65 -15.22
N THR A 266 29.77 12.55 -16.23
CA THR A 266 28.48 11.84 -16.17
C THR A 266 28.63 10.34 -15.88
N ARG A 267 29.78 9.74 -16.19
CA ARG A 267 30.11 8.35 -15.86
C ARG A 267 30.07 8.09 -14.35
N TRP A 268 30.43 9.07 -13.56
CA TRP A 268 30.45 9.00 -12.11
C TRP A 268 29.18 9.57 -11.48
N LEU A 269 28.64 10.65 -12.02
CA LEU A 269 27.43 11.31 -11.49
C LEU A 269 26.19 10.41 -11.54
N ILE A 270 26.00 9.62 -12.60
CA ILE A 270 24.81 8.78 -12.76
C ILE A 270 24.79 7.66 -11.70
N PRO A 271 25.84 6.83 -11.54
CA PRO A 271 25.87 5.83 -10.48
C PRO A 271 25.82 6.42 -9.07
N SER A 272 26.54 7.53 -8.83
CA SER A 272 26.54 8.21 -7.53
C SER A 272 25.16 8.72 -7.16
N ALA A 273 24.44 9.37 -8.09
CA ALA A 273 23.05 9.79 -7.86
C ALA A 273 22.15 8.61 -7.55
N GLY A 274 22.26 7.51 -8.33
CA GLY A 274 21.50 6.27 -8.07
C GLY A 274 21.79 5.69 -6.67
N PHE A 275 23.05 5.66 -6.27
CA PHE A 275 23.46 5.18 -4.95
C PHE A 275 22.96 6.08 -3.82
N VAL A 276 23.19 7.41 -3.92
CA VAL A 276 22.75 8.38 -2.89
C VAL A 276 21.25 8.32 -2.67
N VAL A 277 20.46 8.29 -3.76
CA VAL A 277 19.00 8.19 -3.61
C VAL A 277 18.59 6.84 -3.04
N SER A 278 19.27 5.74 -3.42
CA SER A 278 19.00 4.43 -2.83
C SER A 278 19.28 4.39 -1.33
N VAL A 279 20.35 5.05 -0.86
CA VAL A 279 20.64 5.20 0.56
C VAL A 279 19.56 6.01 1.27
N ILE A 280 19.11 7.12 0.66
CA ILE A 280 17.99 7.93 1.20
C ILE A 280 16.71 7.08 1.31
N MET A 281 16.44 6.19 0.36
CA MET A 281 15.28 5.28 0.42
C MET A 281 15.38 4.24 1.53
N VAL A 282 16.57 3.93 2.02
CA VAL A 282 16.78 2.99 3.14
C VAL A 282 16.80 3.70 4.50
N LEU A 283 17.01 5.01 4.53
CA LEU A 283 17.13 5.78 5.77
C LEU A 283 16.00 5.51 6.79
N PRO A 284 14.70 5.53 6.44
CA PRO A 284 13.65 5.25 7.43
C PRO A 284 13.77 3.84 8.04
N HIS A 285 14.19 2.84 7.26
CA HIS A 285 14.41 1.48 7.77
C HIS A 285 15.56 1.45 8.78
N LEU A 286 16.69 2.11 8.45
CA LEU A 286 17.83 2.21 9.35
C LEU A 286 17.48 2.98 10.62
N THR A 287 16.68 4.05 10.48
CA THR A 287 16.19 4.83 11.61
C THR A 287 15.33 4.00 12.54
N LEU A 288 14.44 3.18 12.00
CA LEU A 288 13.61 2.26 12.79
C LEU A 288 14.47 1.26 13.56
N VAL A 289 15.46 0.66 12.89
CA VAL A 289 16.40 -0.28 13.53
C VAL A 289 17.20 0.44 14.60
N LEU A 290 17.73 1.62 14.33
CA LEU A 290 18.46 2.42 15.31
C LEU A 290 17.60 2.70 16.56
N LEU A 291 16.36 3.19 16.35
CA LEU A 291 15.43 3.51 17.43
C LEU A 291 15.14 2.29 18.31
N SER A 292 15.00 1.10 17.73
CA SER A 292 14.68 -0.12 18.47
C SER A 292 15.76 -0.54 19.49
N PHE A 293 17.00 -0.06 19.31
CA PHE A 293 18.11 -0.31 20.24
C PHE A 293 18.37 0.82 21.23
N ILE A 294 17.70 1.95 21.14
CA ILE A 294 17.91 3.07 22.07
C ILE A 294 17.23 2.75 23.40
N LYS A 295 17.91 3.06 24.52
CA LYS A 295 17.32 2.93 25.85
C LYS A 295 16.18 3.93 26.03
N GLN A 296 15.03 3.46 26.51
CA GLN A 296 13.85 4.27 26.73
C GLN A 296 14.13 5.56 27.50
N GLY A 297 13.55 6.66 27.06
CA GLY A 297 13.64 7.97 27.70
C GLY A 297 14.99 8.67 27.54
N THR A 298 16.03 8.02 26.98
CA THR A 298 17.35 8.65 26.81
C THR A 298 17.46 9.51 25.56
N TRP A 299 16.53 9.35 24.61
CA TRP A 299 16.48 10.15 23.39
C TRP A 299 15.27 11.10 23.39
N THR A 300 14.08 10.59 23.61
CA THR A 300 12.82 11.32 23.45
C THR A 300 12.76 12.58 24.31
N PHE A 301 13.30 12.54 25.52
CA PHE A 301 13.27 13.66 26.50
C PHE A 301 14.56 14.48 26.57
N ARG A 302 15.61 14.13 25.80
CA ARG A 302 16.87 14.91 25.73
C ARG A 302 16.88 15.77 24.46
N SER A 303 16.87 17.08 24.62
CA SER A 303 16.91 18.03 23.50
C SER A 303 18.34 18.36 23.03
N ASP A 304 19.34 18.11 23.87
CA ASP A 304 20.74 18.53 23.70
C ASP A 304 21.59 17.55 22.86
N ALA A 305 21.16 16.29 22.71
CA ALA A 305 21.92 15.29 21.97
C ALA A 305 21.50 15.22 20.51
N TRP A 306 22.44 15.32 19.58
CA TRP A 306 22.19 15.17 18.13
C TRP A 306 22.15 13.71 17.67
N PHE A 307 22.71 12.78 18.45
CA PHE A 307 22.73 11.34 18.18
C PHE A 307 22.56 10.54 19.48
N PRO A 308 21.85 9.39 19.45
CA PRO A 308 21.68 8.55 20.63
C PRO A 308 23.01 8.00 21.16
N ALA A 309 23.19 8.04 22.48
CA ALA A 309 24.40 7.58 23.11
C ALA A 309 24.24 6.27 23.90
N VAL A 310 23.03 5.90 24.30
CA VAL A 310 22.75 4.74 25.16
C VAL A 310 21.93 3.71 24.42
N PHE A 311 22.52 2.52 24.23
CA PHE A 311 21.88 1.41 23.51
C PHE A 311 21.55 0.26 24.46
N THR A 312 20.48 -0.48 24.15
CA THR A 312 19.99 -1.63 24.91
C THR A 312 19.27 -2.62 24.02
N VAL A 313 19.20 -3.88 24.43
CA VAL A 313 18.33 -4.91 23.83
C VAL A 313 17.04 -5.13 24.63
N GLU A 314 16.84 -4.38 25.72
CA GLU A 314 15.70 -4.54 26.63
C GLU A 314 14.36 -4.29 25.93
N ASN A 315 14.31 -3.40 24.94
CA ASN A 315 13.10 -3.15 24.14
C ASN A 315 12.61 -4.43 23.44
N TYR A 316 13.54 -5.26 22.96
CA TYR A 316 13.19 -6.56 22.35
C TYR A 316 12.75 -7.58 23.40
N ARG A 317 13.33 -7.58 24.59
CA ARG A 317 12.86 -8.43 25.70
C ARG A 317 11.43 -8.07 26.09
N MET A 318 11.13 -6.77 26.20
CA MET A 318 9.77 -6.30 26.47
C MET A 318 8.81 -6.71 25.34
N ALA A 319 9.16 -6.47 24.08
CA ALA A 319 8.34 -6.84 22.94
C ALA A 319 8.09 -8.36 22.86
N LEU A 320 9.07 -9.18 23.20
CA LEU A 320 8.95 -10.64 23.18
C LEU A 320 8.26 -11.20 24.43
N SER A 321 8.36 -10.54 25.60
CA SER A 321 7.61 -10.94 26.79
C SER A 321 6.10 -10.87 26.58
N LEU A 322 5.65 -9.96 25.68
CA LEU A 322 4.28 -9.81 25.22
C LEU A 322 4.13 -10.35 23.78
N ALA A 323 4.61 -11.55 23.50
CA ALA A 323 4.60 -12.13 22.14
C ALA A 323 3.18 -12.40 21.57
N ARG A 324 2.13 -12.34 22.40
CA ARG A 324 0.73 -12.57 21.96
C ARG A 324 0.30 -11.71 20.77
N PRO A 325 0.59 -10.39 20.69
CA PRO A 325 0.19 -9.59 19.53
C PRO A 325 0.77 -10.07 18.21
N LEU A 326 2.02 -10.53 18.20
CA LEU A 326 2.65 -11.10 16.99
C LEU A 326 1.99 -12.43 16.62
N ALA A 327 1.79 -13.32 17.59
CA ALA A 327 1.11 -14.61 17.38
C ALA A 327 -0.32 -14.41 16.85
N ASN A 328 -1.09 -13.49 17.45
CA ASN A 328 -2.42 -13.14 17.00
C ASN A 328 -2.42 -12.65 15.55
N SER A 329 -1.50 -11.75 15.19
CA SER A 329 -1.38 -11.26 13.80
C SER A 329 -1.08 -12.39 12.83
N ILE A 330 -0.16 -13.29 13.17
CA ILE A 330 0.19 -14.45 12.33
C ILE A 330 -1.03 -15.36 12.16
N GLN A 331 -1.74 -15.69 13.24
CA GLN A 331 -2.92 -16.55 13.19
C GLN A 331 -4.04 -15.93 12.35
N MET A 332 -4.37 -14.66 12.59
CA MET A 332 -5.43 -13.97 11.84
C MET A 332 -5.08 -13.82 10.35
N ALA A 333 -3.83 -13.46 10.03
CA ALA A 333 -3.37 -13.37 8.66
C ALA A 333 -3.36 -14.74 7.97
N PHE A 334 -2.99 -15.81 8.67
CA PHE A 334 -3.00 -17.18 8.15
C PHE A 334 -4.42 -17.64 7.79
N PHE A 335 -5.37 -17.51 8.72
CA PHE A 335 -6.76 -17.92 8.46
C PHE A 335 -7.42 -17.09 7.37
N ALA A 336 -7.20 -15.78 7.36
CA ALA A 336 -7.67 -14.90 6.29
C ALA A 336 -7.09 -15.30 4.92
N THR A 337 -5.79 -15.60 4.86
CA THR A 337 -5.13 -16.02 3.62
C THR A 337 -5.60 -17.40 3.16
N LEU A 338 -5.82 -18.34 4.08
CA LEU A 338 -6.37 -19.64 3.74
C LEU A 338 -7.77 -19.51 3.13
N GLY A 339 -8.63 -18.68 3.73
CA GLY A 339 -9.94 -18.34 3.15
C GLY A 339 -9.82 -17.70 1.77
N ASN A 340 -8.87 -16.75 1.62
CA ASN A 340 -8.59 -16.10 0.34
C ASN A 340 -8.09 -17.07 -0.73
N LEU A 341 -7.28 -18.08 -0.37
CA LEU A 341 -6.86 -19.13 -1.29
C LEU A 341 -8.06 -19.92 -1.82
N VAL A 342 -8.95 -20.37 -0.94
CA VAL A 342 -10.13 -21.16 -1.34
C VAL A 342 -11.05 -20.33 -2.24
N VAL A 343 -11.49 -19.18 -1.74
CA VAL A 343 -12.49 -18.34 -2.43
C VAL A 343 -11.88 -17.63 -3.65
N GLY A 344 -10.65 -17.13 -3.52
CA GLY A 344 -9.96 -16.40 -4.59
C GLY A 344 -9.61 -17.28 -5.78
N VAL A 345 -9.15 -18.51 -5.55
CA VAL A 345 -8.90 -19.49 -6.63
C VAL A 345 -10.20 -19.86 -7.32
N PHE A 346 -11.28 -20.09 -6.57
CA PHE A 346 -12.59 -20.37 -7.14
C PHE A 346 -13.10 -19.22 -8.01
N ILE A 347 -13.00 -17.98 -7.53
CA ILE A 347 -13.39 -16.79 -8.30
C ILE A 347 -12.50 -16.62 -9.54
N GLY A 348 -11.19 -16.80 -9.40
CA GLY A 348 -10.25 -16.72 -10.52
C GLY A 348 -10.58 -17.74 -11.62
N TRP A 349 -10.92 -18.96 -11.24
CA TRP A 349 -11.39 -20.00 -12.16
C TRP A 349 -12.71 -19.63 -12.84
N LEU A 350 -13.70 -19.13 -12.07
CA LEU A 350 -14.99 -18.69 -12.63
C LEU A 350 -14.82 -17.61 -13.69
N LEU A 351 -13.95 -16.63 -13.43
CA LEU A 351 -13.74 -15.48 -14.32
C LEU A 351 -12.87 -15.83 -15.54
N ALA A 352 -11.83 -16.66 -15.37
CA ALA A 352 -10.90 -16.99 -16.44
C ALA A 352 -11.40 -18.13 -17.34
N VAL A 353 -11.88 -19.22 -16.74
CA VAL A 353 -12.20 -20.47 -17.44
C VAL A 353 -13.67 -20.56 -17.81
N LYS A 354 -14.57 -20.34 -16.85
CA LYS A 354 -16.01 -20.49 -17.07
C LYS A 354 -16.65 -19.31 -17.81
N ARG A 355 -16.02 -18.13 -17.77
CA ARG A 355 -16.52 -16.92 -18.47
C ARG A 355 -18.01 -16.70 -18.29
N ILE A 356 -18.44 -16.70 -17.02
CA ILE A 356 -19.87 -16.58 -16.64
C ILE A 356 -20.49 -15.28 -17.20
N ARG A 357 -21.80 -15.34 -17.52
CA ARG A 357 -22.55 -14.22 -18.12
C ARG A 357 -22.44 -12.90 -17.34
N PHE A 358 -22.35 -12.95 -16.02
CA PHE A 358 -22.19 -11.79 -15.12
C PHE A 358 -20.76 -11.63 -14.61
N GLY A 359 -19.74 -12.16 -15.30
CA GLY A 359 -18.34 -12.11 -14.87
C GLY A 359 -17.84 -10.71 -14.56
N ASN A 360 -18.21 -9.70 -15.35
CA ASN A 360 -17.83 -8.31 -15.09
C ASN A 360 -18.41 -7.75 -13.79
N VAL A 361 -19.62 -8.19 -13.40
CA VAL A 361 -20.24 -7.77 -12.13
C VAL A 361 -19.53 -8.45 -10.96
N VAL A 362 -19.27 -9.76 -11.07
CA VAL A 362 -18.52 -10.51 -10.05
C VAL A 362 -17.12 -9.91 -9.88
N ASP A 363 -16.44 -9.61 -10.98
CA ASP A 363 -15.13 -8.97 -10.97
C ASP A 363 -15.17 -7.61 -10.28
N ALA A 364 -16.14 -6.76 -10.62
CA ALA A 364 -16.31 -5.46 -9.98
C ALA A 364 -16.59 -5.58 -8.47
N LEU A 365 -17.44 -6.51 -8.05
CA LEU A 365 -17.76 -6.76 -6.64
C LEU A 365 -16.55 -7.26 -5.85
N VAL A 366 -15.78 -8.16 -6.44
CA VAL A 366 -14.55 -8.69 -5.81
C VAL A 366 -13.48 -7.59 -5.68
N MET A 367 -13.38 -6.69 -6.66
CA MET A 367 -12.41 -5.59 -6.61
C MET A 367 -12.84 -4.43 -5.70
N LEU A 368 -14.11 -4.34 -5.34
CA LEU A 368 -14.66 -3.23 -4.55
C LEU A 368 -13.93 -3.00 -3.21
N PRO A 369 -13.63 -4.04 -2.38
CA PRO A 369 -12.93 -3.84 -1.10
C PRO A 369 -11.54 -3.22 -1.25
N TRP A 370 -10.88 -3.44 -2.37
CA TRP A 370 -9.57 -2.85 -2.65
C TRP A 370 -9.66 -1.39 -3.10
N ALA A 371 -10.77 -1.04 -3.75
CA ALA A 371 -11.06 0.33 -4.16
C ALA A 371 -11.53 1.22 -3.00
N LEU A 372 -11.99 0.63 -1.89
CA LEU A 372 -12.49 1.35 -0.73
C LEU A 372 -11.38 1.59 0.32
N PRO A 373 -11.36 2.75 0.99
CA PRO A 373 -10.51 2.97 2.15
C PRO A 373 -10.73 1.92 3.26
N GLY A 374 -9.64 1.52 3.93
CA GLY A 374 -9.71 0.52 5.00
C GLY A 374 -10.63 0.87 6.15
N THR A 375 -10.70 2.15 6.52
CA THR A 375 -11.64 2.67 7.51
C THR A 375 -13.10 2.45 7.08
N VAL A 376 -13.39 2.66 5.80
CA VAL A 376 -14.72 2.40 5.23
C VAL A 376 -15.08 0.92 5.28
N VAL A 377 -14.14 0.04 4.92
CA VAL A 377 -14.37 -1.41 5.00
C VAL A 377 -14.64 -1.83 6.44
N ALA A 378 -13.87 -1.32 7.40
CA ALA A 378 -14.06 -1.61 8.82
C ALA A 378 -15.43 -1.15 9.34
N VAL A 379 -15.83 0.08 9.02
CA VAL A 379 -17.16 0.60 9.40
C VAL A 379 -18.29 -0.19 8.73
N ASN A 380 -18.13 -0.58 7.45
CA ASN A 380 -19.10 -1.44 6.76
C ASN A 380 -19.27 -2.81 7.46
N LEU A 381 -18.18 -3.42 7.89
CA LEU A 381 -18.23 -4.71 8.60
C LEU A 381 -18.86 -4.56 9.99
N LEU A 382 -18.47 -3.52 10.75
CA LEU A 382 -19.12 -3.23 12.04
C LEU A 382 -20.62 -3.04 11.88
N THR A 383 -21.05 -2.25 10.93
CA THR A 383 -22.47 -1.98 10.67
C THR A 383 -23.20 -3.24 10.20
N ALA A 384 -22.62 -3.99 9.27
CA ALA A 384 -23.25 -5.19 8.72
C ALA A 384 -23.41 -6.31 9.75
N PHE A 385 -22.50 -6.40 10.71
CA PHE A 385 -22.46 -7.46 11.72
C PHE A 385 -22.77 -6.97 13.15
N SER A 386 -23.32 -5.75 13.28
CA SER A 386 -23.86 -5.25 14.56
C SER A 386 -25.16 -5.93 14.97
N THR A 387 -25.83 -6.55 14.02
CA THR A 387 -27.01 -7.41 14.23
C THR A 387 -26.78 -8.77 13.59
N GLY A 388 -27.44 -9.80 14.11
CA GLY A 388 -27.39 -11.15 13.52
C GLY A 388 -27.99 -11.13 12.10
N ASN A 389 -27.28 -11.75 11.16
CA ASN A 389 -27.72 -11.86 9.77
C ASN A 389 -27.41 -13.26 9.20
N VAL A 390 -27.83 -13.53 7.95
CA VAL A 390 -27.64 -14.84 7.31
C VAL A 390 -26.16 -15.23 7.21
N PHE A 391 -25.25 -14.26 6.96
CA PHE A 391 -23.81 -14.52 6.82
C PHE A 391 -23.12 -14.77 8.16
N SER A 392 -23.74 -14.40 9.26
CA SER A 392 -23.25 -14.64 10.62
C SER A 392 -24.01 -15.74 11.35
N PHE A 393 -24.84 -16.51 10.64
CA PHE A 393 -25.70 -17.53 11.21
C PHE A 393 -26.56 -17.01 12.38
N GLY A 394 -27.05 -15.77 12.26
CA GLY A 394 -27.85 -15.09 13.26
C GLY A 394 -27.07 -14.50 14.45
N GLN A 395 -25.74 -14.63 14.48
CA GLN A 395 -24.91 -14.12 15.56
C GLN A 395 -24.44 -12.66 15.31
N VAL A 396 -24.23 -11.91 16.38
CA VAL A 396 -23.59 -10.59 16.34
C VAL A 396 -22.08 -10.78 16.36
N LEU A 397 -21.40 -10.41 15.27
CA LEU A 397 -19.94 -10.50 15.20
C LEU A 397 -19.22 -9.20 15.61
N ALA A 398 -19.94 -8.07 15.72
CA ALA A 398 -19.37 -6.82 16.23
C ALA A 398 -18.86 -7.01 17.67
N GLY A 399 -17.57 -6.69 17.90
CA GLY A 399 -16.92 -6.93 19.18
C GLY A 399 -16.44 -8.40 19.40
N SER A 400 -16.56 -9.28 18.41
CA SER A 400 -16.02 -10.64 18.47
C SER A 400 -14.60 -10.71 17.91
N VAL A 401 -13.89 -11.79 18.27
CA VAL A 401 -12.54 -12.09 17.76
C VAL A 401 -12.50 -12.37 16.26
N TRP A 402 -13.65 -12.68 15.65
CA TRP A 402 -13.76 -13.10 14.25
C TRP A 402 -13.88 -11.94 13.26
N LEU A 403 -14.32 -10.77 13.71
CA LEU A 403 -14.58 -9.65 12.81
C LEU A 403 -13.31 -9.09 12.17
N LEU A 404 -12.19 -9.09 12.90
CA LEU A 404 -10.91 -8.61 12.38
C LEU A 404 -10.29 -9.57 11.34
N PRO A 405 -10.21 -10.91 11.56
CA PRO A 405 -9.82 -11.85 10.51
C PRO A 405 -10.71 -11.78 9.26
N LEU A 406 -12.02 -11.56 9.43
CA LEU A 406 -12.94 -11.36 8.32
C LEU A 406 -12.62 -10.08 7.53
N ALA A 407 -12.21 -9.01 8.19
CA ALA A 407 -11.75 -7.79 7.52
C ALA A 407 -10.47 -8.05 6.70
N TYR A 408 -9.52 -8.79 7.24
CA TYR A 408 -8.31 -9.19 6.52
C TYR A 408 -8.64 -10.05 5.30
N PHE A 409 -9.56 -10.99 5.44
CA PHE A 409 -10.06 -11.82 4.34
C PHE A 409 -10.68 -10.93 3.24
N VAL A 410 -11.66 -10.10 3.57
CA VAL A 410 -12.38 -9.25 2.60
C VAL A 410 -11.44 -8.32 1.86
N ARG A 411 -10.49 -7.69 2.56
CA ARG A 411 -9.55 -6.72 1.96
C ARG A 411 -8.53 -7.35 1.04
N ASN A 412 -8.09 -8.57 1.33
CA ASN A 412 -7.05 -9.25 0.57
C ASN A 412 -7.58 -10.24 -0.47
N LEU A 413 -8.87 -10.54 -0.48
CA LEU A 413 -9.52 -11.41 -1.48
C LEU A 413 -9.23 -10.96 -2.93
N PRO A 414 -9.30 -9.66 -3.28
CA PRO A 414 -9.00 -9.19 -4.62
C PRO A 414 -7.61 -9.60 -5.13
N VAL A 415 -6.61 -9.57 -4.25
CA VAL A 415 -5.21 -9.87 -4.60
C VAL A 415 -5.08 -11.33 -5.04
N VAL A 416 -5.61 -12.25 -4.23
CA VAL A 416 -5.54 -13.69 -4.54
C VAL A 416 -6.41 -14.05 -5.74
N ALA A 417 -7.62 -13.47 -5.85
CA ALA A 417 -8.51 -13.70 -6.98
C ALA A 417 -7.87 -13.26 -8.32
N ARG A 418 -7.19 -12.09 -8.34
CA ARG A 418 -6.49 -11.61 -9.53
C ARG A 418 -5.27 -12.46 -9.88
N SER A 419 -4.46 -12.84 -8.90
CA SER A 419 -3.33 -13.72 -9.12
C SER A 419 -3.77 -15.07 -9.67
N ALA A 420 -4.85 -15.64 -9.13
CA ALA A 420 -5.43 -16.88 -9.62
C ALA A 420 -5.99 -16.70 -11.06
N GLN A 421 -6.74 -15.64 -11.32
CA GLN A 421 -7.26 -15.33 -12.66
C GLN A 421 -6.13 -15.23 -13.69
N SER A 422 -5.08 -14.48 -13.38
CA SER A 422 -3.90 -14.35 -14.26
C SER A 422 -3.22 -15.70 -14.51
N ALA A 423 -3.05 -16.51 -13.45
CA ALA A 423 -2.45 -17.83 -13.58
C ALA A 423 -3.28 -18.77 -14.46
N PHE A 424 -4.60 -18.77 -14.32
CA PHE A 424 -5.48 -19.56 -15.19
C PHE A 424 -5.45 -19.11 -16.66
N VAL A 425 -5.40 -17.80 -16.93
CA VAL A 425 -5.33 -17.26 -18.31
C VAL A 425 -4.03 -17.64 -19.02
N GLN A 426 -2.96 -17.89 -18.28
CA GLN A 426 -1.65 -18.28 -18.83
C GLN A 426 -1.55 -19.78 -19.18
N ILE A 427 -2.48 -20.61 -18.74
CA ILE A 427 -2.49 -22.05 -19.09
C ILE A 427 -2.89 -22.21 -20.55
N ASP A 428 -2.05 -22.93 -21.32
CA ASP A 428 -2.41 -23.34 -22.67
C ASP A 428 -3.54 -24.39 -22.61
N PRO A 429 -4.71 -24.15 -23.25
CA PRO A 429 -5.82 -25.09 -23.25
C PRO A 429 -5.45 -26.49 -23.79
N SER A 430 -4.45 -26.57 -24.67
CA SER A 430 -3.97 -27.84 -25.24
C SER A 430 -3.50 -28.84 -24.19
N LEU A 431 -2.95 -28.36 -23.05
CA LEU A 431 -2.50 -29.24 -21.96
C LEU A 431 -3.68 -29.95 -21.27
N GLU A 432 -4.81 -29.26 -21.09
CA GLU A 432 -6.03 -29.87 -20.55
C GLU A 432 -6.66 -30.82 -21.55
N GLU A 433 -6.66 -30.48 -22.85
CA GLU A 433 -7.17 -31.33 -23.91
C GLU A 433 -6.34 -32.61 -24.08
N ALA A 434 -5.02 -32.52 -24.04
CA ALA A 434 -4.10 -33.68 -24.10
C ALA A 434 -4.35 -34.62 -22.90
N ALA A 435 -4.45 -34.08 -21.70
CA ALA A 435 -4.75 -34.89 -20.52
C ALA A 435 -6.13 -35.56 -20.61
N ARG A 436 -7.12 -34.87 -21.18
CA ARG A 436 -8.46 -35.44 -21.44
C ARG A 436 -8.42 -36.57 -22.47
N SER A 437 -7.64 -36.43 -23.54
CA SER A 437 -7.44 -37.45 -24.57
C SER A 437 -6.77 -38.72 -24.04
N LEU A 438 -5.95 -38.56 -22.97
CA LEU A 438 -5.34 -39.67 -22.24
C LEU A 438 -6.30 -40.30 -21.18
N GLY A 439 -7.58 -39.94 -21.19
CA GLY A 439 -8.58 -40.52 -20.29
C GLY A 439 -8.58 -39.93 -18.86
N ALA A 440 -7.85 -38.86 -18.60
CA ALA A 440 -7.79 -38.26 -17.25
C ALA A 440 -9.13 -37.61 -16.88
N GLY A 441 -9.76 -38.06 -15.81
CA GLY A 441 -10.94 -37.45 -15.22
C GLY A 441 -10.67 -36.03 -14.69
N TRP A 442 -11.73 -35.24 -14.43
CA TRP A 442 -11.61 -33.84 -13.99
C TRP A 442 -10.66 -33.65 -12.79
N TRP A 443 -10.81 -34.45 -11.75
CA TRP A 443 -9.98 -34.35 -10.54
C TRP A 443 -8.51 -34.63 -10.80
N LEU A 444 -8.21 -35.62 -11.66
CA LEU A 444 -6.83 -35.98 -12.02
C LEU A 444 -6.17 -34.85 -12.82
N ARG A 445 -6.89 -34.26 -13.79
CA ARG A 445 -6.42 -33.08 -14.56
C ARG A 445 -6.17 -31.90 -13.63
N PHE A 446 -7.15 -31.56 -12.75
CA PHE A 446 -6.98 -30.47 -11.82
C PHE A 446 -5.73 -30.66 -10.93
N ARG A 447 -5.60 -31.83 -10.30
CA ARG A 447 -4.51 -32.10 -9.35
C ARG A 447 -3.12 -32.21 -10.02
N ARG A 448 -3.02 -32.81 -11.20
CA ARG A 448 -1.73 -33.13 -11.85
C ARG A 448 -1.32 -32.13 -12.96
N VAL A 449 -2.24 -31.38 -13.52
CA VAL A 449 -1.96 -30.42 -14.60
C VAL A 449 -2.26 -28.99 -14.13
N THR A 450 -3.51 -28.69 -13.83
CA THR A 450 -3.95 -27.32 -13.55
C THR A 450 -3.31 -26.77 -12.29
N LEU A 451 -3.42 -27.49 -11.15
CA LEU A 451 -2.94 -27.02 -9.85
C LEU A 451 -1.43 -26.74 -9.81
N PRO A 452 -0.54 -27.62 -10.33
CA PRO A 452 0.90 -27.32 -10.38
C PRO A 452 1.25 -26.11 -11.25
N LEU A 453 0.49 -25.88 -12.33
CA LEU A 453 0.73 -24.76 -13.24
C LEU A 453 0.30 -23.42 -12.65
N ILE A 454 -0.83 -23.37 -11.92
CA ILE A 454 -1.30 -22.14 -11.29
C ILE A 454 -0.62 -21.86 -9.94
N ALA A 455 -0.09 -22.88 -9.27
CA ALA A 455 0.41 -22.77 -7.90
C ALA A 455 1.43 -21.64 -7.70
N PRO A 456 2.43 -21.41 -8.58
CA PRO A 456 3.38 -20.32 -8.37
C PRO A 456 2.71 -18.94 -8.33
N GLY A 457 1.81 -18.63 -9.28
CA GLY A 457 1.10 -17.36 -9.33
C GLY A 457 0.11 -17.20 -8.17
N VAL A 458 -0.63 -18.25 -7.83
CA VAL A 458 -1.58 -18.24 -6.71
C VAL A 458 -0.87 -18.07 -5.37
N LEU A 459 0.25 -18.78 -5.16
CA LEU A 459 1.04 -18.68 -3.94
C LEU A 459 1.71 -17.31 -3.81
N GLY A 460 2.16 -16.69 -4.92
CA GLY A 460 2.63 -15.32 -4.93
C GLY A 460 1.57 -14.34 -4.44
N GLY A 461 0.35 -14.45 -4.97
CA GLY A 461 -0.80 -13.66 -4.51
C GLY A 461 -1.19 -13.90 -3.05
N ALA A 462 -1.15 -15.17 -2.60
CA ALA A 462 -1.44 -15.53 -1.21
C ALA A 462 -0.39 -14.97 -0.23
N MET A 463 0.89 -14.99 -0.62
CA MET A 463 1.95 -14.38 0.18
C MET A 463 1.77 -12.87 0.33
N LEU A 464 1.45 -12.19 -0.77
CA LEU A 464 1.19 -10.75 -0.73
C LEU A 464 -0.02 -10.44 0.16
N ALA A 465 -1.08 -11.25 0.08
CA ALA A 465 -2.25 -11.16 0.96
C ALA A 465 -1.90 -11.39 2.43
N PHE A 466 -1.05 -12.37 2.73
CA PHE A 466 -0.59 -12.68 4.08
C PHE A 466 0.24 -11.53 4.67
N VAL A 467 1.22 -11.02 3.92
CA VAL A 467 2.09 -9.92 4.36
C VAL A 467 1.29 -8.63 4.57
N THR A 468 0.36 -8.31 3.68
CA THR A 468 -0.53 -7.15 3.84
C THR A 468 -1.44 -7.28 5.04
N ALA A 469 -1.96 -8.47 5.32
CA ALA A 469 -2.77 -8.74 6.52
C ALA A 469 -1.96 -8.58 7.82
N LEU A 470 -0.70 -9.03 7.85
CA LEU A 470 0.19 -8.86 9.01
C LEU A 470 0.41 -7.40 9.39
N GLY A 471 0.57 -6.54 8.39
CA GLY A 471 0.80 -5.10 8.57
C GLY A 471 -0.46 -4.26 8.65
N GLU A 472 -1.65 -4.89 8.65
CA GLU A 472 -2.91 -4.17 8.61
C GLU A 472 -3.18 -3.43 9.93
N PHE A 473 -3.24 -2.11 9.84
CA PHE A 473 -3.51 -1.23 10.97
C PHE A 473 -4.89 -0.55 10.90
N VAL A 474 -5.29 -0.15 9.69
CA VAL A 474 -6.46 0.72 9.49
C VAL A 474 -7.77 0.03 9.88
N ALA A 475 -7.94 -1.24 9.52
CA ALA A 475 -9.08 -2.02 9.98
C ALA A 475 -8.89 -2.44 11.45
N SER A 476 -7.66 -2.73 11.86
CA SER A 476 -7.33 -3.19 13.21
C SER A 476 -7.73 -2.17 14.26
N VAL A 477 -7.45 -0.88 14.07
CA VAL A 477 -7.75 0.17 15.07
C VAL A 477 -9.24 0.31 15.37
N LEU A 478 -10.11 -0.12 14.44
CA LEU A 478 -11.58 -0.08 14.59
C LEU A 478 -12.20 -1.41 15.05
N LEU A 479 -11.54 -2.56 14.76
CA LEU A 479 -12.17 -3.89 14.87
C LEU A 479 -11.53 -4.79 15.92
N TRP A 480 -10.36 -4.45 16.44
CA TRP A 480 -9.67 -5.30 17.42
C TRP A 480 -10.42 -5.37 18.75
N VAL A 481 -10.22 -6.46 19.44
CA VAL A 481 -10.64 -6.66 20.82
C VAL A 481 -9.46 -7.16 21.67
N PRO A 482 -9.46 -7.01 23.01
CA PRO A 482 -8.32 -7.40 23.83
C PRO A 482 -7.85 -8.84 23.63
N ALA A 483 -8.77 -9.76 23.31
CA ALA A 483 -8.46 -11.16 23.09
C ALA A 483 -7.67 -11.44 21.80
N ASN A 484 -7.78 -10.58 20.76
CA ASN A 484 -7.11 -10.74 19.48
C ASN A 484 -6.24 -9.54 19.07
N GLN A 485 -5.68 -8.82 20.05
CA GLN A 485 -4.84 -7.65 19.78
C GLN A 485 -3.73 -7.99 18.75
N PRO A 486 -3.71 -7.32 17.58
CA PRO A 486 -2.67 -7.53 16.59
C PRO A 486 -1.41 -6.71 16.90
N ILE A 487 -0.28 -7.07 16.28
CA ILE A 487 1.00 -6.37 16.47
C ILE A 487 0.92 -4.88 16.11
N SER A 488 0.12 -4.51 15.11
CA SER A 488 -0.09 -3.10 14.75
C SER A 488 -0.73 -2.28 15.87
N MET A 489 -1.62 -2.90 16.66
CA MET A 489 -2.23 -2.25 17.82
C MET A 489 -1.29 -2.22 19.03
N ALA A 490 -0.40 -3.19 19.19
CA ALA A 490 0.66 -3.13 20.18
C ALA A 490 1.63 -1.98 19.86
N ILE A 491 2.09 -1.87 18.60
CA ILE A 491 2.92 -0.74 18.13
C ILE A 491 2.25 0.60 18.44
N PHE A 492 0.97 0.73 18.11
CA PHE A 492 0.21 1.97 18.34
C PHE A 492 0.00 2.27 19.83
N GLY A 493 -0.21 1.25 20.65
CA GLY A 493 -0.29 1.37 22.12
C GLY A 493 0.99 1.90 22.71
N GLU A 494 2.14 1.30 22.38
CA GLU A 494 3.47 1.74 22.84
C GLU A 494 3.77 3.17 22.37
N TYR A 495 3.41 3.52 21.13
CA TYR A 495 3.53 4.89 20.63
C TYR A 495 2.72 5.89 21.47
N ARG A 496 1.48 5.56 21.83
CA ARG A 496 0.61 6.43 22.65
C ARG A 496 1.12 6.59 24.09
N GLU A 497 1.84 5.61 24.59
CA GLU A 497 2.49 5.65 25.89
C GLU A 497 3.88 6.31 25.86
N TYR A 498 4.23 6.94 24.71
CA TYR A 498 5.55 7.56 24.48
C TYR A 498 6.73 6.59 24.62
N ARG A 499 6.50 5.28 24.48
CA ARG A 499 7.54 4.24 24.44
C ARG A 499 7.92 3.92 22.99
N LEU A 500 8.45 4.93 22.29
CA LEU A 500 8.75 4.85 20.86
C LEU A 500 9.77 3.76 20.52
N GLU A 501 10.71 3.52 21.43
CA GLU A 501 11.78 2.56 21.28
C GLU A 501 11.22 1.10 21.30
N VAL A 502 10.24 0.81 22.14
CA VAL A 502 9.55 -0.49 22.17
C VAL A 502 8.64 -0.65 20.94
N ALA A 503 7.93 0.41 20.56
CA ALA A 503 7.14 0.42 19.34
C ALA A 503 8.01 0.11 18.10
N ALA A 504 9.22 0.67 18.05
CA ALA A 504 10.19 0.39 17.00
C ALA A 504 10.69 -1.07 17.03
N ALA A 505 10.93 -1.63 18.23
CA ALA A 505 11.32 -3.03 18.37
C ALA A 505 10.24 -3.98 17.82
N TYR A 506 8.96 -3.76 18.13
CA TYR A 506 7.85 -4.49 17.50
C TYR A 506 7.83 -4.30 15.97
N GLY A 507 8.08 -3.07 15.50
CA GLY A 507 8.15 -2.77 14.06
C GLY A 507 9.27 -3.55 13.36
N VAL A 508 10.47 -3.61 13.97
CA VAL A 508 11.60 -4.40 13.43
C VAL A 508 11.28 -5.89 13.43
N LEU A 509 10.69 -6.42 14.50
CA LEU A 509 10.27 -7.83 14.56
C LEU A 509 9.25 -8.16 13.45
N LEU A 510 8.29 -7.27 13.21
CA LEU A 510 7.32 -7.45 12.13
C LEU A 510 7.99 -7.44 10.75
N VAL A 511 8.87 -6.48 10.48
CA VAL A 511 9.60 -6.39 9.20
C VAL A 511 10.53 -7.59 9.01
N ALA A 512 11.22 -8.03 10.06
CA ALA A 512 12.08 -9.22 10.03
C ALA A 512 11.26 -10.48 9.73
N PHE A 513 10.07 -10.62 10.33
CA PHE A 513 9.16 -11.74 10.06
C PHE A 513 8.65 -11.71 8.61
N ILE A 514 8.27 -10.55 8.09
CA ILE A 514 7.88 -10.39 6.68
C ILE A 514 9.05 -10.80 5.76
N GLY A 515 10.27 -10.34 6.06
CA GLY A 515 11.47 -10.72 5.31
C GLY A 515 11.74 -12.23 5.34
N LEU A 516 11.51 -12.87 6.49
CA LEU A 516 11.61 -14.33 6.63
C LEU A 516 10.58 -15.06 5.75
N VAL A 517 9.34 -14.60 5.73
CA VAL A 517 8.27 -15.16 4.89
C VAL A 517 8.66 -15.09 3.40
N PHE A 518 9.17 -13.93 2.92
CA PHE A 518 9.65 -13.80 1.55
C PHE A 518 10.85 -14.70 1.26
N PHE A 519 11.79 -14.80 2.18
CA PHE A 519 12.97 -15.66 2.04
C PHE A 519 12.57 -17.14 1.93
N VAL A 520 11.74 -17.63 2.87
CA VAL A 520 11.25 -19.02 2.87
C VAL A 520 10.50 -19.33 1.57
N SER A 521 9.67 -18.42 1.11
CA SER A 521 8.95 -18.61 -0.15
C SER A 521 9.89 -18.69 -1.36
N ARG A 522 10.90 -17.83 -1.41
CA ARG A 522 11.89 -17.88 -2.50
C ARG A 522 12.66 -19.20 -2.52
N VAL A 523 12.99 -19.74 -1.34
CA VAL A 523 13.68 -21.03 -1.23
C VAL A 523 12.76 -22.19 -1.60
N ALA A 524 11.51 -22.16 -1.12
CA ALA A 524 10.55 -23.25 -1.31
C ALA A 524 10.00 -23.34 -2.74
N PHE A 525 9.77 -22.20 -3.40
CA PHE A 525 9.08 -22.16 -4.70
C PHE A 525 9.97 -21.71 -5.88
N GLY A 526 11.26 -21.44 -5.65
CA GLY A 526 12.24 -21.07 -6.66
C GLY A 526 12.09 -19.64 -7.21
N SER A 527 13.02 -19.24 -8.08
CA SER A 527 13.10 -17.86 -8.60
C SER A 527 11.90 -17.42 -9.47
N LYS A 528 11.03 -18.32 -9.90
CA LYS A 528 9.87 -18.02 -10.75
C LYS A 528 8.74 -17.33 -10.00
N ALA A 529 8.48 -17.69 -8.75
CA ALA A 529 7.43 -17.07 -7.94
C ALA A 529 7.80 -15.68 -7.43
N ALA A 530 9.09 -15.38 -7.28
CA ALA A 530 9.57 -14.09 -6.75
C ALA A 530 9.75 -12.99 -7.82
N SER A 531 9.64 -13.33 -9.13
CA SER A 531 9.76 -12.36 -10.22
C SER A 531 8.41 -11.74 -10.65
N GLU A 532 7.30 -12.24 -10.10
CA GLU A 532 5.95 -11.74 -10.38
C GLU A 532 5.40 -10.81 -9.27
N VAL A 533 6.14 -10.63 -8.18
CA VAL A 533 5.89 -9.65 -7.12
C VAL A 533 6.89 -8.49 -7.26
#